data_1b7b441515baf87f45c4cc5e54b0633b
#
_entry.id   1b7b441515baf87f45c4cc5e54b0633b
#
_cell.length_a   1.000
_cell.length_b   1.000
_cell.length_c   1.000
_cell.angle_alpha   90.00
_cell.angle_beta   90.00
_cell.angle_gamma   90.00
#
_symmetry.space_group_name_H-M   'P 1'
#
loop_
_entity.id
_entity.type
_entity.pdbx_description
1 polymer ?
#
loop_
_entity_poly.entity_id
_entity_poly.type
_entity_poly.pdbx_seq_one_letter_code
_entity_poly.pdbx_strand_id
1 'polypeptide(L)'
;MLNRMKIGTRLLWQAMGMAFWFTVLVLVAVHYMGDINQATKSVFADKLEPGVIVLRVQALMAENNQSVSAGLLHDPESRQAGLHDHPLSVHTDAIIRNRDEITALWKQFKARNLNEEEQKLATAYEEKRAIYVKDGLMAASAALLQGDYMA
;
A
#
# COMPACT_ATOMS: atom_id res chain seq x y z
N MET A 1 -18.78 56.14 29.77
CA MET A 1 -18.69 55.56 31.12
C MET A 1 -17.28 55.15 31.54
N LEU A 2 -16.40 54.74 30.63
CA LEU A 2 -15.03 54.28 30.92
C LEU A 2 -14.07 55.34 31.50
N ASN A 3 -14.35 56.64 31.29
CA ASN A 3 -13.43 57.73 31.70
C ASN A 3 -13.41 58.05 33.22
N ARG A 4 -14.27 57.45 34.03
CA ARG A 4 -14.33 57.67 35.50
C ARG A 4 -13.74 56.48 36.31
N MET A 5 -13.26 55.43 35.65
CA MET A 5 -12.72 54.27 36.35
C MET A 5 -11.24 54.49 36.68
N LYS A 6 -10.81 53.99 37.86
CA LYS A 6 -9.39 54.00 38.26
C LYS A 6 -8.53 53.21 37.22
N ILE A 7 -7.35 53.68 36.96
CA ILE A 7 -6.41 53.04 35.95
C ILE A 7 -6.26 51.55 36.15
N GLY A 8 -6.12 51.10 37.40
CA GLY A 8 -6.00 49.65 37.72
C GLY A 8 -7.22 48.83 37.28
N THR A 9 -8.45 49.40 37.43
CA THR A 9 -9.67 48.70 37.00
C THR A 9 -9.76 48.58 35.46
N ARG A 10 -9.25 49.55 34.71
CA ARG A 10 -9.19 49.48 33.25
C ARG A 10 -8.21 48.43 32.78
N LEU A 11 -7.04 48.38 33.40
CA LEU A 11 -6.03 47.34 33.10
C LEU A 11 -6.55 45.93 33.41
N LEU A 12 -7.28 45.78 34.51
CA LEU A 12 -7.90 44.51 34.89
C LEU A 12 -8.91 44.03 33.82
N TRP A 13 -9.79 44.92 33.37
CA TRP A 13 -10.77 44.61 32.32
C TRP A 13 -10.12 44.26 30.98
N GLN A 14 -9.04 44.93 30.61
CA GLN A 14 -8.25 44.59 29.40
C GLN A 14 -7.60 43.23 29.54
N ALA A 15 -6.98 42.95 30.67
CA ALA A 15 -6.34 41.65 30.92
C ALA A 15 -7.35 40.50 30.90
N MET A 16 -8.52 40.70 31.53
CA MET A 16 -9.59 39.69 31.50
C MET A 16 -10.16 39.48 30.08
N GLY A 17 -10.32 40.54 29.31
CA GLY A 17 -10.76 40.47 27.93
C GLY A 17 -9.74 39.70 27.04
N MET A 18 -8.47 39.97 27.21
CA MET A 18 -7.40 39.22 26.49
C MET A 18 -7.39 37.75 26.91
N ALA A 19 -7.46 37.46 28.22
CA ALA A 19 -7.50 36.09 28.71
C ALA A 19 -8.72 35.33 28.18
N PHE A 20 -9.88 35.96 28.13
CA PHE A 20 -11.08 35.36 27.54
C PHE A 20 -10.89 35.01 26.07
N TRP A 21 -10.35 35.93 25.25
CA TRP A 21 -10.09 35.66 23.84
C TRP A 21 -9.07 34.60 23.62
N PHE A 22 -7.98 34.54 24.40
CA PHE A 22 -7.00 33.47 24.35
C PHE A 22 -7.64 32.11 24.68
N THR A 23 -8.48 32.03 25.68
CA THR A 23 -9.20 30.80 26.03
C THR A 23 -10.09 30.33 24.88
N VAL A 24 -10.87 31.25 24.28
CA VAL A 24 -11.70 30.93 23.11
C VAL A 24 -10.84 30.41 21.94
N LEU A 25 -9.72 31.06 21.64
CA LEU A 25 -8.80 30.62 20.57
C LEU A 25 -8.22 29.23 20.83
N VAL A 26 -7.83 28.94 22.07
CA VAL A 26 -7.32 27.61 22.45
C VAL A 26 -8.40 26.54 22.29
N LEU A 27 -9.63 26.79 22.74
CA LEU A 27 -10.74 25.84 22.58
C LEU A 27 -11.06 25.56 21.12
N VAL A 28 -11.08 26.60 20.29
CA VAL A 28 -11.26 26.48 18.84
C VAL A 28 -10.12 25.68 18.22
N ALA A 29 -8.88 25.99 18.56
CA ALA A 29 -7.71 25.30 18.04
C ALA A 29 -7.71 23.80 18.41
N VAL A 30 -8.04 23.46 19.66
CA VAL A 30 -8.13 22.06 20.12
C VAL A 30 -9.26 21.31 19.37
N HIS A 31 -10.40 21.95 19.17
CA HIS A 31 -11.52 21.37 18.43
C HIS A 31 -11.10 21.02 16.98
N TYR A 32 -10.57 22.02 16.25
CA TYR A 32 -10.10 21.79 14.87
C TYR A 32 -8.94 20.80 14.76
N MET A 33 -8.06 20.73 15.75
CA MET A 33 -6.96 19.77 15.77
C MET A 33 -7.50 18.33 15.87
N GLY A 34 -8.59 18.11 16.60
CA GLY A 34 -9.30 16.83 16.64
C GLY A 34 -9.82 16.40 15.27
N ASP A 35 -10.49 17.31 14.57
CA ASP A 35 -11.07 17.07 13.24
C ASP A 35 -9.98 16.79 12.20
N ILE A 36 -8.89 17.56 12.21
CA ILE A 36 -7.73 17.35 11.32
C ILE A 36 -7.08 15.98 11.57
N ASN A 37 -6.92 15.59 12.82
CA ASN A 37 -6.34 14.30 13.17
C ASN A 37 -7.21 13.13 12.70
N GLN A 38 -8.54 13.26 12.82
CA GLN A 38 -9.47 12.26 12.34
C GLN A 38 -9.48 12.19 10.81
N ALA A 39 -9.50 13.32 10.11
CA ALA A 39 -9.40 13.39 8.66
C ALA A 39 -8.08 12.79 8.16
N THR A 40 -6.97 13.07 8.83
CA THR A 40 -5.66 12.51 8.47
C THR A 40 -5.66 10.98 8.62
N LYS A 41 -6.22 10.46 9.72
CA LYS A 41 -6.33 9.01 9.93
C LYS A 41 -7.18 8.33 8.85
N SER A 42 -8.31 8.96 8.45
CA SER A 42 -9.16 8.39 7.39
C SER A 42 -8.45 8.38 6.04
N VAL A 43 -7.72 9.44 5.67
CA VAL A 43 -6.93 9.47 4.43
C VAL A 43 -5.86 8.37 4.44
N PHE A 44 -5.19 8.15 5.57
CA PHE A 44 -4.20 7.08 5.70
C PHE A 44 -4.84 5.70 5.53
N ALA A 45 -5.86 5.38 6.32
CA ALA A 45 -6.51 4.08 6.32
C ALA A 45 -7.29 3.79 5.02
N ASP A 46 -7.98 4.80 4.47
CA ASP A 46 -8.91 4.60 3.36
C ASP A 46 -8.27 4.77 1.97
N LYS A 47 -7.14 5.50 1.89
CA LYS A 47 -6.53 5.81 0.59
C LYS A 47 -5.09 5.32 0.46
N LEU A 48 -4.23 5.62 1.44
CA LEU A 48 -2.81 5.31 1.37
C LEU A 48 -2.53 3.82 1.54
N GLU A 49 -3.05 3.21 2.57
CA GLU A 49 -2.79 1.79 2.86
C GLU A 49 -3.22 0.87 1.70
N PRO A 50 -4.44 0.98 1.13
CA PRO A 50 -4.81 0.16 -0.04
C PRO A 50 -3.97 0.44 -1.26
N GLY A 51 -3.58 1.70 -1.48
CA GLY A 51 -2.69 2.06 -2.57
C GLY A 51 -1.33 1.37 -2.45
N VAL A 52 -0.76 1.32 -1.26
CA VAL A 52 0.51 0.62 -0.99
C VAL A 52 0.37 -0.89 -1.24
N ILE A 53 -0.74 -1.51 -0.81
CA ILE A 53 -1.01 -2.93 -1.08
C ILE A 53 -1.04 -3.19 -2.59
N VAL A 54 -1.78 -2.40 -3.36
CA VAL A 54 -1.88 -2.57 -4.81
C VAL A 54 -0.53 -2.39 -5.50
N LEU A 55 0.24 -1.38 -5.11
CA LEU A 55 1.59 -1.15 -5.64
C LEU A 55 2.53 -2.31 -5.32
N ARG A 56 2.47 -2.86 -4.09
CA ARG A 56 3.27 -4.03 -3.73
C ARG A 56 2.89 -5.27 -4.52
N VAL A 57 1.59 -5.50 -4.75
CA VAL A 57 1.10 -6.57 -5.62
C VAL A 57 1.64 -6.42 -7.04
N GLN A 58 1.60 -5.21 -7.60
CA GLN A 58 2.15 -4.95 -8.94
C GLN A 58 3.66 -5.22 -9.01
N ALA A 59 4.41 -4.78 -8.00
CA ALA A 59 5.85 -5.04 -7.92
C ALA A 59 6.15 -6.54 -7.89
N LEU A 60 5.45 -7.31 -7.05
CA LEU A 60 5.63 -8.77 -6.97
C LEU A 60 5.23 -9.49 -8.27
N MET A 61 4.22 -8.99 -8.99
CA MET A 61 3.90 -9.53 -10.32
C MET A 61 5.01 -9.27 -11.34
N ALA A 62 5.62 -8.08 -11.30
CA ALA A 62 6.76 -7.76 -12.15
C ALA A 62 8.00 -8.61 -11.80
N GLU A 63 8.27 -8.81 -10.50
CA GLU A 63 9.33 -9.70 -10.02
C GLU A 63 9.10 -11.16 -10.47
N ASN A 64 7.85 -11.64 -10.51
CA ASN A 64 7.54 -12.97 -11.04
C ASN A 64 7.86 -13.08 -12.53
N ASN A 65 7.47 -12.09 -13.32
CA ASN A 65 7.80 -12.07 -14.75
C ASN A 65 9.32 -12.02 -14.97
N GLN A 66 10.04 -11.25 -14.17
CA GLN A 66 11.49 -11.20 -14.19
C GLN A 66 12.10 -12.57 -13.79
N SER A 67 11.55 -13.25 -12.79
CA SER A 67 12.01 -14.57 -12.34
C SER A 67 11.81 -15.63 -13.43
N VAL A 68 10.67 -15.61 -14.15
CA VAL A 68 10.46 -16.49 -15.31
C VAL A 68 11.51 -16.21 -16.39
N SER A 69 11.67 -14.92 -16.75
CA SER A 69 12.64 -14.52 -17.77
C SER A 69 14.08 -14.89 -17.40
N ALA A 70 14.46 -14.72 -16.13
CA ALA A 70 15.77 -15.12 -15.63
C ALA A 70 15.94 -16.65 -15.58
N GLY A 71 14.84 -17.37 -15.29
CA GLY A 71 14.83 -18.84 -15.36
C GLY A 71 15.14 -19.38 -16.74
N LEU A 72 14.67 -18.72 -17.80
CA LEU A 72 14.99 -19.10 -19.20
C LEU A 72 16.47 -18.97 -19.53
N LEU A 73 17.22 -18.12 -18.81
CA LEU A 73 18.67 -18.00 -19.02
C LEU A 73 19.49 -19.18 -18.48
N HIS A 74 18.85 -20.08 -17.71
CA HIS A 74 19.45 -21.35 -17.28
C HIS A 74 19.41 -22.46 -18.34
N ASP A 75 18.84 -22.19 -19.52
CA ASP A 75 18.89 -23.12 -20.65
C ASP A 75 20.34 -23.50 -20.96
N PRO A 76 20.73 -24.81 -20.87
CA PRO A 76 22.09 -25.25 -21.13
C PRO A 76 22.56 -24.97 -22.58
N GLU A 77 21.63 -24.85 -23.52
CA GLU A 77 21.91 -24.53 -24.93
C GLU A 77 22.08 -23.03 -25.18
N SER A 78 21.70 -22.20 -24.19
CA SER A 78 21.84 -20.76 -24.26
C SER A 78 23.32 -20.34 -24.14
N ARG A 79 23.72 -19.37 -24.95
CA ARG A 79 25.05 -18.73 -24.82
C ARG A 79 25.25 -18.05 -23.44
N GLN A 80 24.19 -17.87 -22.71
CA GLN A 80 24.15 -17.16 -21.40
C GLN A 80 24.11 -18.11 -20.21
N ALA A 81 24.06 -19.45 -20.44
CA ALA A 81 23.99 -20.46 -19.38
C ALA A 81 25.13 -20.33 -18.34
N GLY A 82 26.32 -19.89 -18.77
CA GLY A 82 27.46 -19.69 -17.88
C GLY A 82 27.45 -18.38 -17.07
N LEU A 83 26.47 -17.52 -17.24
CA LEU A 83 26.39 -16.26 -16.51
C LEU A 83 25.66 -16.39 -15.17
N HIS A 84 24.93 -17.49 -14.96
CA HIS A 84 24.22 -17.79 -13.72
C HIS A 84 25.06 -18.68 -12.82
N ASP A 85 25.47 -18.18 -11.68
CA ASP A 85 26.26 -18.87 -10.64
C ASP A 85 25.37 -19.50 -9.53
N HIS A 86 24.07 -19.55 -9.76
CA HIS A 86 23.07 -20.05 -8.82
C HIS A 86 22.11 -21.05 -9.49
N PRO A 87 21.45 -21.92 -8.71
CA PRO A 87 20.53 -22.91 -9.26
C PRO A 87 19.20 -22.24 -9.70
N LEU A 88 18.54 -22.86 -10.68
CA LEU A 88 17.23 -22.46 -11.21
C LEU A 88 16.17 -22.29 -10.09
N SER A 89 16.29 -23.10 -9.03
CA SER A 89 15.35 -23.02 -7.88
C SER A 89 15.29 -21.64 -7.21
N VAL A 90 16.33 -20.82 -7.32
CA VAL A 90 16.31 -19.44 -6.82
C VAL A 90 15.16 -18.66 -7.46
N HIS A 91 14.93 -18.85 -8.76
CA HIS A 91 13.86 -18.18 -9.50
C HIS A 91 12.49 -18.81 -9.24
N THR A 92 12.40 -20.15 -9.30
CA THR A 92 11.11 -20.84 -9.09
C THR A 92 10.60 -20.71 -7.65
N ASP A 93 11.48 -20.70 -6.65
CA ASP A 93 11.13 -20.45 -5.27
C ASP A 93 10.72 -18.97 -5.04
N ALA A 94 11.33 -18.02 -5.74
CA ALA A 94 10.92 -16.63 -5.72
C ALA A 94 9.48 -16.46 -6.26
N ILE A 95 9.14 -17.14 -7.36
CA ILE A 95 7.79 -17.15 -7.94
C ILE A 95 6.77 -17.65 -6.91
N ILE A 96 7.07 -18.73 -6.21
CA ILE A 96 6.18 -19.32 -5.20
C ILE A 96 5.99 -18.34 -4.02
N ARG A 97 7.08 -17.80 -3.48
CA ARG A 97 7.01 -16.82 -2.38
C ARG A 97 6.20 -15.58 -2.77
N ASN A 98 6.45 -15.01 -3.94
CA ASN A 98 5.76 -13.83 -4.42
C ASN A 98 4.26 -14.10 -4.64
N ARG A 99 3.90 -15.26 -5.21
CA ARG A 99 2.50 -15.70 -5.35
C ARG A 99 1.79 -15.74 -4.01
N ASP A 100 2.44 -16.29 -2.99
CA ASP A 100 1.85 -16.45 -1.66
C ASP A 100 1.75 -15.10 -0.93
N GLU A 101 2.77 -14.23 -1.07
CA GLU A 101 2.73 -12.84 -0.56
C GLU A 101 1.61 -12.04 -1.22
N ILE A 102 1.45 -12.12 -2.55
CA ILE A 102 0.33 -11.48 -3.26
C ILE A 102 -1.01 -11.97 -2.73
N THR A 103 -1.13 -13.27 -2.45
CA THR A 103 -2.37 -13.85 -1.92
C THR A 103 -2.70 -13.30 -0.52
N ALA A 104 -1.70 -13.17 0.34
CA ALA A 104 -1.85 -12.59 1.67
C ALA A 104 -2.22 -11.11 1.61
N LEU A 105 -1.53 -10.32 0.80
CA LEU A 105 -1.80 -8.89 0.58
C LEU A 105 -3.20 -8.66 0.01
N TRP A 106 -3.62 -9.51 -0.94
CA TRP A 106 -4.95 -9.39 -1.53
C TRP A 106 -6.06 -9.74 -0.54
N LYS A 107 -5.84 -10.74 0.30
CA LYS A 107 -6.75 -11.05 1.41
C LYS A 107 -6.88 -9.86 2.38
N GLN A 108 -5.77 -9.20 2.68
CA GLN A 108 -5.74 -8.01 3.53
C GLN A 108 -6.51 -6.84 2.86
N PHE A 109 -6.31 -6.62 1.56
CA PHE A 109 -7.05 -5.62 0.79
C PHE A 109 -8.55 -5.85 0.86
N LYS A 110 -9.01 -7.09 0.65
CA LYS A 110 -10.44 -7.47 0.67
C LYS A 110 -11.09 -7.46 2.05
N ALA A 111 -10.31 -7.57 3.11
CA ALA A 111 -10.83 -7.48 4.48
C ALA A 111 -11.30 -6.06 4.86
N ARG A 112 -11.05 -5.08 4.01
CA ARG A 112 -11.45 -3.68 4.17
C ARG A 112 -12.90 -3.48 3.75
N ASN A 113 -13.48 -2.36 4.16
CA ASN A 113 -14.80 -1.93 3.72
C ASN A 113 -14.71 -1.33 2.31
N LEU A 114 -14.83 -2.20 1.29
CA LEU A 114 -14.76 -1.83 -0.12
C LEU A 114 -16.12 -1.25 -0.56
N ASN A 115 -16.10 -0.19 -1.36
CA ASN A 115 -17.30 0.29 -2.05
C ASN A 115 -17.67 -0.65 -3.22
N GLU A 116 -18.84 -0.44 -3.83
CA GLU A 116 -19.36 -1.33 -4.89
C GLU A 116 -18.43 -1.41 -6.11
N GLU A 117 -17.81 -0.29 -6.50
CA GLU A 117 -16.88 -0.25 -7.62
C GLU A 117 -15.58 -0.98 -7.28
N GLU A 118 -15.01 -0.73 -6.11
CA GLU A 118 -13.83 -1.44 -5.61
C GLU A 118 -14.08 -2.95 -5.53
N GLN A 119 -15.25 -3.36 -5.06
CA GLN A 119 -15.60 -4.78 -4.97
C GLN A 119 -15.73 -5.44 -6.33
N LYS A 120 -16.32 -4.76 -7.31
CA LYS A 120 -16.39 -5.22 -8.70
C LYS A 120 -15.01 -5.38 -9.32
N LEU A 121 -14.14 -4.39 -9.14
CA LEU A 121 -12.76 -4.43 -9.63
C LEU A 121 -11.94 -5.52 -8.94
N ALA A 122 -12.12 -5.71 -7.64
CA ALA A 122 -11.45 -6.76 -6.88
C ALA A 122 -11.84 -8.16 -7.37
N THR A 123 -13.11 -8.38 -7.66
CA THR A 123 -13.61 -9.66 -8.21
C THR A 123 -13.02 -9.91 -9.60
N ALA A 124 -13.07 -8.91 -10.48
CA ALA A 124 -12.50 -9.02 -11.82
C ALA A 124 -10.98 -9.29 -11.80
N TYR A 125 -10.25 -8.67 -10.86
CA TYR A 125 -8.83 -8.96 -10.65
C TYR A 125 -8.61 -10.42 -10.23
N GLU A 126 -9.39 -10.94 -9.27
CA GLU A 126 -9.25 -12.33 -8.79
C GLU A 126 -9.45 -13.34 -9.93
N GLU A 127 -10.47 -13.14 -10.77
CA GLU A 127 -10.71 -14.00 -11.92
C GLU A 127 -9.53 -14.00 -12.89
N LYS A 128 -9.04 -12.83 -13.27
CA LYS A 128 -7.91 -12.70 -14.19
C LYS A 128 -6.62 -13.24 -13.58
N ARG A 129 -6.40 -12.96 -12.29
CA ARG A 129 -5.23 -13.49 -11.57
C ARG A 129 -5.24 -15.01 -11.49
N ALA A 130 -6.41 -15.63 -11.25
CA ALA A 130 -6.51 -17.09 -11.17
C ALA A 130 -6.05 -17.75 -12.48
N ILE A 131 -6.47 -17.21 -13.63
CA ILE A 131 -6.03 -17.67 -14.96
C ILE A 131 -4.53 -17.42 -15.13
N TYR A 132 -4.05 -16.21 -14.86
CA TYR A 132 -2.64 -15.88 -14.98
C TYR A 132 -1.74 -16.77 -14.13
N VAL A 133 -2.11 -17.04 -12.88
CA VAL A 133 -1.33 -17.89 -11.98
C VAL A 133 -1.35 -19.34 -12.44
N LYS A 134 -2.51 -19.88 -12.78
CA LYS A 134 -2.65 -21.29 -13.15
C LYS A 134 -2.02 -21.57 -14.52
N ASP A 135 -2.45 -20.85 -15.55
CA ASP A 135 -2.20 -21.18 -16.94
C ASP A 135 -0.94 -20.48 -17.50
N GLY A 136 -0.46 -19.44 -16.79
CA GLY A 136 0.78 -18.74 -17.14
C GLY A 136 1.91 -19.03 -16.15
N LEU A 137 1.87 -18.39 -14.97
CA LEU A 137 3.00 -18.37 -14.05
C LEU A 137 3.44 -19.76 -13.54
N MET A 138 2.49 -20.58 -13.09
CA MET A 138 2.79 -21.92 -12.56
C MET A 138 3.12 -22.89 -13.69
N ALA A 139 2.51 -22.74 -14.85
CA ALA A 139 2.85 -23.53 -16.03
C ALA A 139 4.29 -23.23 -16.48
N ALA A 140 4.66 -21.96 -16.60
CA ALA A 140 6.03 -21.56 -16.94
C ALA A 140 7.05 -22.05 -15.90
N SER A 141 6.73 -21.91 -14.60
CA SER A 141 7.60 -22.42 -13.52
C SER A 141 7.79 -23.95 -13.60
N ALA A 142 6.74 -24.70 -13.95
CA ALA A 142 6.80 -26.15 -14.11
C ALA A 142 7.62 -26.54 -15.34
N ALA A 143 7.46 -25.84 -16.47
CA ALA A 143 8.24 -26.05 -17.68
C ALA A 143 9.75 -25.84 -17.43
N LEU A 144 10.10 -24.73 -16.76
CA LEU A 144 11.48 -24.46 -16.35
C LEU A 144 12.07 -25.61 -15.53
N LEU A 145 11.33 -26.13 -14.52
CA LEU A 145 11.78 -27.23 -13.68
C LEU A 145 11.94 -28.54 -14.44
N GLN A 146 11.23 -28.74 -15.55
CA GLN A 146 11.32 -29.88 -16.42
C GLN A 146 12.43 -29.74 -17.51
N GLY A 147 13.07 -28.57 -17.57
CA GLY A 147 14.06 -28.23 -18.61
C GLY A 147 13.43 -27.94 -19.98
N ASP A 148 12.12 -27.65 -20.01
CA ASP A 148 11.42 -27.24 -21.22
C ASP A 148 11.47 -25.71 -21.34
N TYR A 149 12.51 -25.22 -21.99
CA TYR A 149 12.75 -23.79 -22.20
C TYR A 149 12.04 -23.22 -23.43
N MET A 150 11.31 -24.07 -24.19
CA MET A 150 10.62 -23.69 -25.43
C MET A 150 9.09 -23.68 -25.31
N ALA A 151 8.56 -24.04 -24.13
CA ALA A 151 7.12 -24.14 -23.84
C ALA A 151 6.39 -22.79 -23.79
#